data_979899853a388ab04016f86d0c612ba6
#
_entry.id   979899853a388ab04016f86d0c612ba6
#
_cell.length_a   1.000
_cell.length_b   1.000
_cell.length_c   1.000
_cell.angle_alpha   90.00
_cell.angle_beta   90.00
_cell.angle_gamma   90.00
#
_symmetry.space_group_name_H-M   'P 1'
#
loop_
_entity.id
_entity.type
_entity.pdbx_description
1 polymer ?
#
loop_
_entity_poly.entity_id
_entity_poly.type
_entity_poly.pdbx_seq_one_letter_code
_entity_poly.pdbx_strand_id
1 'polypeptide(L)'
;YLYLHSKVAVRDSSSVWMSSGNWKSSSVPAPGVRGNVEWSIIIDNSEVAQMVDQQFSLDIHWSELMSLSDYDSYIFYPPNTIGGGGVQSVIQATVSGEVLTCPENCVTKITEFIRSADSEVLLSLQTLDVDWSYGWGDENPIITALHDVATEGVGVHLIINGAYLDDDDQEVVDLFNEVWNGTEGLDASAIVMSED
;
A
#
# COMPACT_ATOMS: atom_id res chain seq x y z
N TYR A 1 -17.78 2.07 10.44
CA TYR A 1 -17.06 1.91 9.17
C TYR A 1 -15.57 1.93 9.46
N LEU A 2 -14.86 0.85 9.12
CA LEU A 2 -13.41 0.82 9.15
C LEU A 2 -12.94 1.14 7.72
N TYR A 3 -12.40 2.34 7.54
CA TYR A 3 -11.82 2.74 6.27
C TYR A 3 -10.31 2.51 6.30
N LEU A 4 -9.80 1.75 5.36
CA LEU A 4 -8.37 1.71 5.11
C LEU A 4 -7.98 3.03 4.44
N HIS A 5 -7.28 3.90 5.16
CA HIS A 5 -6.82 5.19 4.64
C HIS A 5 -5.31 5.35 4.76
N SER A 6 -4.63 4.34 5.24
CA SER A 6 -3.17 4.32 5.29
C SER A 6 -2.60 4.19 3.88
N LYS A 7 -1.50 4.86 3.62
CA LYS A 7 -0.69 4.74 2.43
C LYS A 7 0.69 4.31 2.91
N VAL A 8 0.88 3.01 2.98
CA VAL A 8 2.05 2.39 3.61
C VAL A 8 2.56 1.28 2.73
N ALA A 9 3.86 1.14 2.63
CA ALA A 9 4.52 -0.02 2.06
C ALA A 9 5.63 -0.48 2.99
N VAL A 10 5.77 -1.78 3.16
CA VAL A 10 6.89 -2.40 3.88
C VAL A 10 7.78 -3.10 2.86
N ARG A 11 9.10 -2.92 3.02
CA ARG A 11 10.10 -3.57 2.19
C ARG A 11 10.96 -4.47 3.07
N ASP A 12 10.97 -5.77 2.78
CA ASP A 12 11.85 -6.78 3.38
C ASP A 12 11.83 -6.76 4.92
N SER A 13 10.69 -6.46 5.55
CA SER A 13 10.57 -6.24 7.01
C SER A 13 11.70 -5.36 7.60
N SER A 14 12.27 -4.48 6.79
CA SER A 14 13.44 -3.66 7.14
C SER A 14 13.23 -2.15 6.96
N SER A 15 12.34 -1.74 6.05
CA SER A 15 12.05 -0.34 5.76
C SER A 15 10.55 -0.14 5.56
N VAL A 16 10.06 1.05 5.89
CA VAL A 16 8.67 1.46 5.71
C VAL A 16 8.61 2.76 4.93
N TRP A 17 7.77 2.80 3.91
CA TRP A 17 7.30 4.03 3.29
C TRP A 17 5.90 4.36 3.80
N MET A 18 5.65 5.60 4.15
CA MET A 18 4.34 6.12 4.55
C MET A 18 4.06 7.44 3.87
N SER A 19 2.79 7.68 3.49
CA SER A 19 2.39 8.91 2.81
C SER A 19 1.00 9.39 3.25
N SER A 20 0.72 10.67 3.01
CA SER A 20 -0.63 11.24 3.07
C SER A 20 -1.42 10.99 1.80
N GLY A 21 -0.75 10.84 0.67
CA GLY A 21 -1.35 10.74 -0.66
C GLY A 21 -1.59 9.31 -1.14
N ASN A 22 -2.64 9.11 -1.91
CA ASN A 22 -2.88 7.87 -2.64
C ASN A 22 -1.85 7.70 -3.75
N TRP A 23 -1.63 6.47 -4.19
CA TRP A 23 -0.77 6.18 -5.33
C TRP A 23 -1.57 6.32 -6.64
N LYS A 24 -1.85 7.56 -6.98
CA LYS A 24 -2.51 7.92 -8.23
C LYS A 24 -2.01 9.26 -8.77
N SER A 25 -2.26 9.51 -10.03
CA SER A 25 -1.71 10.65 -10.78
C SER A 25 -1.97 12.02 -10.16
N SER A 26 -3.09 12.20 -9.48
CA SER A 26 -3.40 13.47 -8.80
C SER A 26 -2.55 13.71 -7.54
N SER A 27 -2.13 12.65 -6.85
CA SER A 27 -1.30 12.74 -5.64
C SER A 27 0.19 12.61 -5.96
N VAL A 28 0.54 11.99 -7.10
CA VAL A 28 1.92 11.81 -7.56
C VAL A 28 2.05 12.25 -9.02
N PRO A 29 1.80 13.53 -9.35
CA PRO A 29 1.84 14.00 -10.73
C PRO A 29 3.27 14.03 -11.28
N ALA A 30 3.38 14.07 -12.61
CA ALA A 30 4.66 14.30 -13.26
C ALA A 30 5.25 15.69 -12.90
N PRO A 31 6.58 15.85 -12.90
CA PRO A 31 7.19 17.14 -12.63
C PRO A 31 6.63 18.27 -13.50
N GLY A 32 6.22 19.36 -12.87
CA GLY A 32 5.63 20.52 -13.55
C GLY A 32 4.12 20.40 -13.85
N VAL A 33 3.49 19.28 -13.55
CA VAL A 33 2.05 19.09 -13.63
C VAL A 33 1.40 19.42 -12.29
N ARG A 34 0.21 20.04 -12.33
CA ARG A 34 -0.53 20.38 -11.10
C ARG A 34 -1.10 19.12 -10.47
N GLY A 35 -0.90 18.95 -9.17
CA GLY A 35 -1.47 17.87 -8.37
C GLY A 35 -1.71 18.29 -6.93
N ASN A 36 -1.98 17.31 -6.07
CA ASN A 36 -2.12 17.53 -4.63
C ASN A 36 -0.76 17.82 -3.98
N VAL A 37 -0.78 18.45 -2.82
CA VAL A 37 0.39 18.57 -1.96
C VAL A 37 0.38 17.43 -0.96
N GLU A 38 1.37 16.56 -1.03
CA GLU A 38 1.46 15.36 -0.21
C GLU A 38 2.80 15.28 0.52
N TRP A 39 2.82 14.55 1.61
CA TRP A 39 4.02 14.26 2.39
C TRP A 39 4.25 12.76 2.45
N SER A 40 5.49 12.35 2.28
CA SER A 40 5.90 10.96 2.42
C SER A 40 7.18 10.86 3.24
N ILE A 41 7.39 9.71 3.87
CA ILE A 41 8.60 9.39 4.61
C ILE A 41 9.00 7.94 4.34
N ILE A 42 10.30 7.70 4.20
CA ILE A 42 10.89 6.36 4.23
C ILE A 42 11.65 6.23 5.55
N ILE A 43 11.42 5.14 6.27
CA ILE A 43 12.06 4.85 7.54
C ILE A 43 12.83 3.53 7.39
N ASP A 44 14.15 3.60 7.37
CA ASP A 44 15.03 2.44 7.38
C ASP A 44 15.28 1.98 8.82
N ASN A 45 14.36 1.17 9.33
CA ASN A 45 14.45 0.60 10.66
C ASN A 45 13.61 -0.67 10.75
N SER A 46 14.24 -1.81 11.03
CA SER A 46 13.59 -3.11 11.08
C SER A 46 12.56 -3.25 12.20
N GLU A 47 12.72 -2.53 13.32
CA GLU A 47 11.74 -2.58 14.41
C GLU A 47 10.45 -1.88 13.98
N VAL A 48 10.55 -0.72 13.30
CA VAL A 48 9.40 -0.01 12.75
C VAL A 48 8.74 -0.84 11.65
N ALA A 49 9.53 -1.43 10.75
CA ALA A 49 9.03 -2.28 9.68
C ALA A 49 8.26 -3.48 10.22
N GLN A 50 8.80 -4.21 11.20
CA GLN A 50 8.13 -5.35 11.83
C GLN A 50 6.84 -4.97 12.55
N MET A 51 6.77 -3.77 13.15
CA MET A 51 5.52 -3.29 13.75
C MET A 51 4.42 -3.07 12.72
N VAL A 52 4.78 -2.46 11.58
CA VAL A 52 3.84 -2.24 10.48
C VAL A 52 3.43 -3.58 9.86
N ASP A 53 4.35 -4.50 9.70
CA ASP A 53 4.12 -5.88 9.22
C ASP A 53 3.13 -6.65 10.11
N GLN A 54 3.28 -6.50 11.44
CA GLN A 54 2.31 -7.04 12.39
C GLN A 54 0.92 -6.43 12.22
N GLN A 55 0.84 -5.11 11.93
CA GLN A 55 -0.44 -4.45 11.67
C GLN A 55 -1.07 -4.99 10.37
N PHE A 56 -0.31 -5.16 9.29
CA PHE A 56 -0.78 -5.81 8.06
C PHE A 56 -1.38 -7.20 8.35
N SER A 57 -0.67 -8.01 9.14
CA SER A 57 -1.14 -9.34 9.52
C SER A 57 -2.46 -9.31 10.29
N LEU A 58 -2.64 -8.30 11.15
CA LEU A 58 -3.90 -8.09 11.87
C LEU A 58 -5.02 -7.63 10.92
N ASP A 59 -4.73 -6.72 10.00
CA ASP A 59 -5.70 -6.20 9.04
C ASP A 59 -6.18 -7.32 8.10
N ILE A 60 -5.27 -8.18 7.62
CA ILE A 60 -5.61 -9.38 6.83
C ILE A 60 -6.47 -10.33 7.65
N HIS A 61 -6.06 -10.67 8.88
CA HIS A 61 -6.81 -11.58 9.75
C HIS A 61 -8.22 -11.06 10.03
N TRP A 62 -8.39 -9.76 10.28
CA TRP A 62 -9.70 -9.17 10.49
C TRP A 62 -10.55 -9.17 9.22
N SER A 63 -9.97 -8.93 8.04
CA SER A 63 -10.69 -9.01 6.76
C SER A 63 -11.20 -10.43 6.48
N GLU A 64 -10.44 -11.46 6.84
CA GLU A 64 -10.84 -12.86 6.73
C GLU A 64 -11.95 -13.26 7.72
N LEU A 65 -11.95 -12.67 8.91
CA LEU A 65 -12.96 -12.94 9.95
C LEU A 65 -14.27 -12.19 9.72
N MET A 66 -14.22 -11.07 9.02
CA MET A 66 -15.39 -10.26 8.67
C MET A 66 -16.02 -10.80 7.38
N SER A 67 -16.57 -12.01 7.45
CA SER A 67 -17.40 -12.51 6.35
C SER A 67 -18.72 -11.75 6.32
N LEU A 68 -19.25 -11.53 5.12
CA LEU A 68 -20.50 -10.82 4.82
C LEU A 68 -21.72 -11.19 5.68
N SER A 69 -21.69 -12.37 6.33
CA SER A 69 -22.78 -12.87 7.18
C SER A 69 -22.81 -12.25 8.58
N ASP A 70 -21.76 -11.58 9.01
CA ASP A 70 -21.65 -11.08 10.40
C ASP A 70 -22.02 -9.60 10.53
N TYR A 71 -22.37 -8.95 9.41
CA TYR A 71 -22.64 -7.52 9.33
C TYR A 71 -24.05 -7.08 9.75
N ASP A 72 -24.96 -7.98 10.02
CA ASP A 72 -26.31 -7.65 10.54
C ASP A 72 -26.30 -7.13 11.99
N SER A 73 -25.16 -7.13 12.63
CA SER A 73 -24.95 -6.44 13.89
C SER A 73 -23.85 -5.40 13.71
N TYR A 74 -24.20 -4.14 13.74
CA TYR A 74 -23.26 -3.03 13.91
C TYR A 74 -22.46 -3.26 15.18
N ILE A 75 -21.39 -4.02 15.09
CA ILE A 75 -20.44 -4.12 16.17
C ILE A 75 -19.59 -2.87 16.06
N PHE A 76 -20.10 -1.79 16.65
CA PHE A 76 -19.25 -0.67 16.99
C PHE A 76 -18.27 -1.20 18.04
N TYR A 77 -17.09 -1.61 17.62
CA TYR A 77 -16.01 -1.87 18.54
C TYR A 77 -15.52 -0.51 19.04
N PRO A 78 -15.81 -0.14 20.30
CA PRO A 78 -15.13 0.99 20.86
C PRO A 78 -13.62 0.71 20.78
N PRO A 79 -12.78 1.72 20.51
CA PRO A 79 -11.34 1.56 20.29
C PRO A 79 -10.60 0.74 21.35
N ASN A 80 -11.22 0.51 22.50
CA ASN A 80 -10.66 -0.24 23.64
C ASN A 80 -11.07 -1.72 23.70
N THR A 81 -11.91 -2.21 22.79
CA THR A 81 -12.39 -3.60 22.77
C THR A 81 -11.83 -4.42 21.62
N ILE A 82 -11.31 -3.80 20.61
CA ILE A 82 -10.38 -4.46 19.73
C ILE A 82 -9.13 -4.63 20.58
N GLY A 83 -8.85 -5.86 20.99
CA GLY A 83 -7.69 -6.20 21.82
C GLY A 83 -6.33 -5.96 21.16
N GLY A 84 -6.31 -5.34 20.01
CA GLY A 84 -5.25 -4.53 19.53
C GLY A 84 -5.28 -3.22 20.32
N GLY A 85 -4.76 -3.21 21.51
CA GLY A 85 -4.14 -1.99 21.95
C GLY A 85 -3.24 -1.60 20.81
N GLY A 86 -3.63 -0.57 20.04
CA GLY A 86 -2.76 -0.01 19.03
C GLY A 86 -1.40 0.08 19.68
N VAL A 87 -0.35 -0.41 19.03
CA VAL A 87 0.96 -0.47 19.64
C VAL A 87 1.35 0.97 19.99
N GLN A 88 0.89 1.41 21.18
CA GLN A 88 1.32 2.67 21.78
C GLN A 88 2.71 2.46 22.37
N SER A 89 3.62 1.96 21.56
CA SER A 89 5.03 1.94 21.91
C SER A 89 5.68 3.19 21.32
N VAL A 90 6.16 4.05 22.19
CA VAL A 90 7.08 5.11 21.76
C VAL A 90 8.40 4.43 21.49
N ILE A 91 8.75 4.28 20.21
CA ILE A 91 10.06 3.80 19.80
C ILE A 91 10.98 5.02 19.79
N GLN A 92 12.01 4.99 20.64
CA GLN A 92 13.15 5.89 20.51
C GLN A 92 14.25 5.15 19.75
N ALA A 93 14.34 5.41 18.46
CA ALA A 93 15.37 4.84 17.60
C ALA A 93 16.06 5.94 16.80
N THR A 94 17.35 5.73 16.50
CA THR A 94 18.01 6.53 15.47
C THR A 94 17.59 5.95 14.13
N VAL A 95 16.85 6.73 13.35
CA VAL A 95 16.42 6.36 12.00
C VAL A 95 17.16 7.21 10.99
N SER A 96 17.54 6.62 9.86
CA SER A 96 17.88 7.36 8.66
C SER A 96 16.59 7.46 7.82
N GLY A 97 16.33 8.60 7.25
CA GLY A 97 15.13 8.81 6.48
C GLY A 97 15.34 9.86 5.40
N GLU A 98 14.53 9.78 4.36
CA GLU A 98 14.47 10.77 3.29
C GLU A 98 13.06 11.34 3.23
N VAL A 99 12.96 12.67 3.14
CA VAL A 99 11.67 13.33 2.95
C VAL A 99 11.39 13.42 1.47
N LEU A 100 10.22 12.93 1.08
CA LEU A 100 9.75 13.00 -0.29
C LEU A 100 8.70 14.10 -0.42
N THR A 101 8.83 14.89 -1.48
CA THR A 101 7.86 15.92 -1.83
C THR A 101 7.32 15.66 -3.24
N CYS A 102 6.01 15.73 -3.38
CA CYS A 102 5.35 15.62 -4.67
C CYS A 102 4.96 17.03 -5.19
N PRO A 103 5.18 17.34 -6.44
CA PRO A 103 5.61 16.44 -7.53
C PRO A 103 7.14 16.34 -7.74
N GLU A 104 7.97 16.91 -6.88
CA GLU A 104 9.39 17.15 -7.15
C GLU A 104 10.21 15.85 -7.29
N ASN A 105 10.08 14.91 -6.34
CA ASN A 105 10.92 13.70 -6.34
C ASN A 105 10.18 12.41 -5.94
N CYS A 106 8.90 12.47 -5.59
CA CYS A 106 8.23 11.33 -4.96
C CYS A 106 8.11 10.11 -5.89
N VAL A 107 7.76 10.26 -7.18
CA VAL A 107 7.68 9.12 -8.09
C VAL A 107 9.01 8.41 -8.22
N THR A 108 10.08 9.16 -8.46
CA THR A 108 11.43 8.60 -8.55
C THR A 108 11.81 7.85 -7.30
N LYS A 109 11.56 8.44 -6.13
CA LYS A 109 11.92 7.83 -4.85
C LYS A 109 11.07 6.64 -4.46
N ILE A 110 9.76 6.68 -4.75
CA ILE A 110 8.87 5.53 -4.52
C ILE A 110 9.30 4.36 -5.42
N THR A 111 9.56 4.61 -6.71
CA THR A 111 9.98 3.55 -7.61
C THR A 111 11.38 3.01 -7.28
N GLU A 112 12.32 3.86 -6.86
CA GLU A 112 13.62 3.43 -6.33
C GLU A 112 13.45 2.56 -5.07
N PHE A 113 12.56 2.96 -4.14
CA PHE A 113 12.25 2.21 -2.93
C PHE A 113 11.69 0.82 -3.27
N ILE A 114 10.69 0.74 -4.17
CA ILE A 114 10.11 -0.53 -4.63
C ILE A 114 11.19 -1.40 -5.26
N ARG A 115 11.95 -0.88 -6.23
CA ARG A 115 12.99 -1.62 -6.95
C ARG A 115 14.16 -2.07 -6.08
N SER A 116 14.28 -1.55 -4.88
CA SER A 116 15.29 -1.99 -3.91
C SER A 116 14.82 -3.11 -3.00
N ALA A 117 13.65 -3.69 -3.23
CA ALA A 117 13.17 -4.85 -2.49
C ALA A 117 13.89 -6.11 -2.95
N ASP A 118 14.26 -6.95 -1.99
CA ASP A 118 14.96 -8.23 -2.22
C ASP A 118 14.04 -9.45 -2.04
N SER A 119 12.94 -9.33 -1.30
CA SER A 119 12.07 -10.47 -0.97
C SER A 119 10.59 -10.18 -1.12
N GLU A 120 10.10 -9.05 -0.62
CA GLU A 120 8.68 -8.72 -0.65
C GLU A 120 8.39 -7.21 -0.63
N VAL A 121 7.26 -6.82 -1.24
CA VAL A 121 6.65 -5.49 -1.11
C VAL A 121 5.21 -5.66 -0.64
N LEU A 122 4.90 -5.10 0.52
CA LEU A 122 3.55 -5.08 1.08
C LEU A 122 2.96 -3.67 0.92
N LEU A 123 1.76 -3.60 0.36
CA LEU A 123 1.08 -2.36 0.03
C LEU A 123 -0.26 -2.30 0.76
N SER A 124 -0.57 -1.15 1.35
CA SER A 124 -1.90 -0.85 1.89
C SER A 124 -2.34 0.51 1.37
N LEU A 125 -3.31 0.52 0.46
CA LEU A 125 -3.71 1.70 -0.29
C LEU A 125 -5.23 1.88 -0.28
N GLN A 126 -5.68 3.11 -0.39
CA GLN A 126 -7.09 3.39 -0.61
C GLN A 126 -7.46 3.15 -2.08
N THR A 127 -6.64 3.64 -2.98
CA THR A 127 -6.82 3.51 -4.44
C THR A 127 -5.46 3.34 -5.11
N LEU A 128 -5.45 2.64 -6.24
CA LEU A 128 -4.29 2.51 -7.13
C LEU A 128 -4.81 2.40 -8.56
N ASP A 129 -4.42 3.34 -9.42
CA ASP A 129 -4.83 3.37 -10.82
C ASP A 129 -3.82 2.57 -11.67
N VAL A 130 -4.27 1.78 -12.66
CA VAL A 130 -3.39 1.11 -13.63
C VAL A 130 -2.70 2.15 -14.52
N ASP A 131 -3.47 3.13 -14.98
CA ASP A 131 -3.03 4.18 -15.89
C ASP A 131 -2.90 5.54 -15.19
N TRP A 132 -1.91 6.32 -15.62
CA TRP A 132 -1.72 7.67 -15.11
C TRP A 132 -1.78 8.73 -16.22
N SER A 133 -2.82 9.56 -16.19
CA SER A 133 -3.03 10.63 -17.18
C SER A 133 -2.38 11.98 -16.83
N TYR A 134 -1.92 12.19 -15.59
CA TYR A 134 -1.36 13.47 -15.12
C TYR A 134 0.11 13.67 -15.54
N GLY A 135 0.36 13.65 -16.84
CA GLY A 135 1.68 13.95 -17.42
C GLY A 135 2.66 12.77 -17.50
N TRP A 136 2.24 11.57 -17.07
CA TRP A 136 3.04 10.34 -17.17
C TRP A 136 2.72 9.50 -18.41
N GLY A 137 1.70 9.90 -19.20
CA GLY A 137 1.17 9.08 -20.28
C GLY A 137 0.21 8.01 -19.77
N ASP A 138 0.14 6.91 -20.50
CA ASP A 138 -0.79 5.82 -20.19
C ASP A 138 -0.20 4.76 -19.24
N GLU A 139 1.06 4.93 -18.80
CA GLU A 139 1.71 3.98 -17.91
C GLU A 139 1.85 4.53 -16.49
N ASN A 140 1.42 3.76 -15.49
CA ASN A 140 1.67 4.05 -14.10
C ASN A 140 3.09 3.57 -13.71
N PRO A 141 4.03 4.48 -13.40
CA PRO A 141 5.41 4.08 -13.08
C PRO A 141 5.53 3.26 -11.79
N ILE A 142 4.52 3.32 -10.90
CA ILE A 142 4.48 2.49 -9.70
C ILE A 142 4.13 1.05 -10.06
N ILE A 143 3.09 0.84 -10.89
CA ILE A 143 2.72 -0.49 -11.42
C ILE A 143 3.91 -1.10 -12.17
N THR A 144 4.59 -0.30 -13.01
CA THR A 144 5.79 -0.75 -13.71
C THR A 144 6.89 -1.20 -12.74
N ALA A 145 7.15 -0.42 -11.69
CA ALA A 145 8.17 -0.78 -10.69
C ALA A 145 7.79 -2.04 -9.89
N LEU A 146 6.52 -2.22 -9.56
CA LEU A 146 6.01 -3.44 -8.89
C LEU A 146 6.15 -4.67 -9.80
N HIS A 147 5.82 -4.52 -11.09
CA HIS A 147 6.00 -5.59 -12.06
C HIS A 147 7.48 -5.96 -12.25
N ASP A 148 8.37 -4.96 -12.34
CA ASP A 148 9.81 -5.19 -12.48
C ASP A 148 10.32 -6.11 -11.35
N VAL A 149 10.04 -5.77 -10.08
CA VAL A 149 10.51 -6.57 -8.94
C VAL A 149 9.81 -7.94 -8.86
N ALA A 150 8.53 -8.02 -9.21
CA ALA A 150 7.83 -9.30 -9.26
C ALA A 150 8.48 -10.26 -10.28
N THR A 151 8.94 -9.75 -11.43
CA THR A 151 9.66 -10.57 -12.43
C THR A 151 11.05 -11.00 -11.97
N GLU A 152 11.61 -10.33 -10.97
CA GLU A 152 12.86 -10.70 -10.30
C GLU A 152 12.64 -11.69 -9.14
N GLY A 153 11.41 -12.07 -8.87
CA GLY A 153 11.04 -13.05 -7.85
C GLY A 153 10.70 -12.45 -6.48
N VAL A 154 10.49 -11.14 -6.41
CA VAL A 154 10.00 -10.47 -5.20
C VAL A 154 8.49 -10.66 -5.10
N GLY A 155 8.01 -11.07 -3.92
CA GLY A 155 6.57 -11.14 -3.62
C GLY A 155 5.94 -9.73 -3.58
N VAL A 156 4.79 -9.53 -4.23
CA VAL A 156 4.11 -8.23 -4.26
C VAL A 156 2.65 -8.39 -3.82
N HIS A 157 2.31 -7.85 -2.66
CA HIS A 157 0.99 -8.05 -2.06
C HIS A 157 0.32 -6.73 -1.75
N LEU A 158 -0.95 -6.59 -2.18
CA LEU A 158 -1.76 -5.39 -2.06
C LEU A 158 -3.00 -5.63 -1.18
N ILE A 159 -3.25 -4.70 -0.27
CA ILE A 159 -4.56 -4.53 0.36
C ILE A 159 -5.15 -3.22 -0.14
N ILE A 160 -6.33 -3.28 -0.77
CA ILE A 160 -7.02 -2.10 -1.29
C ILE A 160 -8.38 -1.92 -0.59
N ASN A 161 -8.81 -0.68 -0.44
CA ASN A 161 -10.05 -0.35 0.25
C ASN A 161 -11.27 -0.57 -0.65
N GLY A 162 -12.11 -1.56 -0.32
CA GLY A 162 -13.34 -1.85 -1.06
C GLY A 162 -14.41 -0.76 -0.99
N ALA A 163 -14.39 0.10 0.05
CA ALA A 163 -15.33 1.20 0.20
C ALA A 163 -15.29 2.24 -0.92
N TYR A 164 -14.19 2.31 -1.63
CA TYR A 164 -13.96 3.27 -2.71
C TYR A 164 -13.50 2.58 -4.00
N LEU A 165 -13.67 1.26 -4.06
CA LEU A 165 -13.30 0.47 -5.23
C LEU A 165 -14.10 0.95 -6.43
N ASP A 166 -13.42 1.48 -7.41
CA ASP A 166 -13.97 1.83 -8.72
C ASP A 166 -13.48 0.86 -9.81
N ASP A 167 -13.82 1.15 -11.06
CA ASP A 167 -13.45 0.27 -12.17
C ASP A 167 -11.93 0.21 -12.35
N ASP A 168 -11.20 1.31 -12.09
CA ASP A 168 -9.73 1.38 -12.21
C ASP A 168 -9.04 0.58 -11.09
N ASP A 169 -9.55 0.68 -9.86
CA ASP A 169 -9.06 -0.12 -8.73
C ASP A 169 -9.34 -1.62 -8.94
N GLN A 170 -10.51 -1.98 -9.52
CA GLN A 170 -10.83 -3.37 -9.84
C GLN A 170 -9.87 -3.93 -10.91
N GLU A 171 -9.48 -3.13 -11.89
CA GLU A 171 -8.50 -3.51 -12.90
C GLU A 171 -7.14 -3.85 -12.26
N VAL A 172 -6.71 -3.09 -11.24
CA VAL A 172 -5.50 -3.41 -10.47
C VAL A 172 -5.65 -4.74 -9.72
N VAL A 173 -6.79 -4.98 -9.08
CA VAL A 173 -7.05 -6.24 -8.37
C VAL A 173 -6.98 -7.42 -9.32
N ASP A 174 -7.59 -7.30 -10.50
CA ASP A 174 -7.57 -8.33 -11.54
C ASP A 174 -6.15 -8.53 -12.09
N LEU A 175 -5.39 -7.46 -12.30
CA LEU A 175 -3.99 -7.51 -12.71
C LEU A 175 -3.15 -8.36 -11.74
N PHE A 176 -3.27 -8.11 -10.45
CA PHE A 176 -2.51 -8.85 -9.44
C PHE A 176 -2.95 -10.32 -9.33
N ASN A 177 -4.26 -10.57 -9.25
CA ASN A 177 -4.79 -11.89 -8.93
C ASN A 177 -4.90 -12.82 -10.15
N GLU A 178 -5.23 -12.28 -11.33
CA GLU A 178 -5.48 -13.08 -12.52
C GLU A 178 -4.29 -13.08 -13.48
N VAL A 179 -3.64 -11.92 -13.67
CA VAL A 179 -2.53 -11.79 -14.63
C VAL A 179 -1.21 -12.17 -13.98
N TRP A 180 -0.83 -11.50 -12.89
CA TRP A 180 0.47 -11.73 -12.27
C TRP A 180 0.52 -13.06 -11.52
N ASN A 181 -0.42 -13.33 -10.64
CA ASN A 181 -0.48 -14.60 -9.90
C ASN A 181 -0.67 -15.81 -10.82
N GLY A 182 -1.27 -15.62 -11.98
CA GLY A 182 -1.38 -16.64 -13.03
C GLY A 182 -0.13 -16.84 -13.88
N THR A 183 0.87 -15.96 -13.76
CA THR A 183 2.11 -16.01 -14.54
C THR A 183 3.17 -16.80 -13.78
N GLU A 184 3.76 -17.82 -14.44
CA GLU A 184 4.80 -18.67 -13.82
C GLU A 184 5.99 -17.81 -13.33
N GLY A 185 6.32 -17.98 -12.06
CA GLY A 185 7.44 -17.29 -11.41
C GLY A 185 7.09 -15.96 -10.75
N LEU A 186 5.86 -15.45 -10.90
CA LEU A 186 5.40 -14.27 -10.15
C LEU A 186 4.66 -14.68 -8.89
N ASP A 187 4.95 -14.01 -7.78
CA ASP A 187 4.22 -14.11 -6.51
C ASP A 187 3.52 -12.78 -6.24
N ALA A 188 2.26 -12.69 -6.64
CA ALA A 188 1.49 -11.46 -6.50
C ALA A 188 0.07 -11.76 -6.03
N SER A 189 -0.49 -10.88 -5.20
CA SER A 189 -1.88 -10.97 -4.78
C SER A 189 -2.46 -9.61 -4.40
N ALA A 190 -3.76 -9.46 -4.59
CA ALA A 190 -4.51 -8.31 -4.08
C ALA A 190 -5.70 -8.79 -3.24
N ILE A 191 -5.91 -8.16 -2.11
CA ILE A 191 -7.04 -8.38 -1.21
C ILE A 191 -7.85 -7.10 -1.16
N VAL A 192 -9.15 -7.19 -1.46
CA VAL A 192 -10.10 -6.10 -1.29
C VAL A 192 -10.65 -6.17 0.14
N MET A 193 -10.41 -5.12 0.92
CA MET A 193 -11.09 -4.98 2.21
C MET A 193 -12.55 -4.67 1.95
N SER A 194 -13.43 -5.61 2.30
CA SER A 194 -14.86 -5.43 2.11
C SER A 194 -15.40 -4.32 3.01
N GLU A 195 -16.39 -3.60 2.52
CA GLU A 195 -17.16 -2.63 3.31
C GLU A 195 -18.14 -3.29 4.27
N ASP A 196 -18.35 -4.58 4.13
CA ASP A 196 -19.41 -5.33 4.82
C ASP A 196 -18.97 -5.91 6.15
#